data_aae7cafc259e5f1e5125b50018412080
#
_entry.id   aae7cafc259e5f1e5125b50018412080
#
_cell.length_a   1.000
_cell.length_b   1.000
_cell.length_c   1.000
_cell.angle_alpha   90.00
_cell.angle_beta   90.00
_cell.angle_gamma   90.00
#
_symmetry.space_group_name_H-M   'P 1'
#
loop_
_entity.id
_entity.type
_entity.pdbx_description
1 polymer ?
#
loop_
_entity_poly.entity_id
_entity_poly.type
_entity_poly.pdbx_seq_one_letter_code
_entity_poly.pdbx_strand_id
1 'polypeptide(L)'
;MLLLDQETVSFDNARIIAVVSQRENILSEVAQVLRTRGLENIEIVKRDLFVSSEGLSFSAENYVGVIIDTRNESNNKTIINHVFSIVPQNVWCCVIGDSDSISLSQKLLGEGVLYFNSHTQLIQMADKIVSGVNIPRVRDTVKIAILGCKGGIGTSLISAHIASEIARNKAVPTLLAQGLNGSHDLDLLFDKRLSNSITEGVPHLDLFDGNLEQLSKEVLDKYNFIIYDQALYNVHKDDFSHFLNEYSNVVLVVERKISSLRVAKQFLDECERIRSSQGKPIRTFVCISDSRLETSKLMAKSDIQVLLGTQIDERC
;
A
#
# COMPACT_ATOMS: atom_id res chain seq x y z
N MET A 1 24.19 -32.46 -26.85
CA MET A 1 23.33 -31.49 -27.54
C MET A 1 22.15 -31.23 -26.58
N LEU A 2 22.35 -30.30 -25.66
CA LEU A 2 21.34 -29.90 -24.66
C LEU A 2 20.52 -28.77 -25.29
N LEU A 3 19.29 -29.07 -25.59
CA LEU A 3 18.29 -28.06 -25.94
C LEU A 3 17.91 -27.34 -24.65
N LEU A 4 18.40 -26.11 -24.47
CA LEU A 4 17.87 -25.17 -23.51
C LEU A 4 16.49 -24.76 -24.02
N ASP A 5 15.45 -25.23 -23.35
CA ASP A 5 14.10 -24.69 -23.48
C ASP A 5 14.15 -23.21 -23.07
N GLN A 6 14.22 -22.36 -24.08
CA GLN A 6 13.82 -20.96 -23.90
C GLN A 6 12.31 -20.97 -23.71
N GLU A 7 11.86 -20.84 -22.48
CA GLU A 7 10.50 -20.41 -22.21
C GLU A 7 10.31 -19.03 -22.84
N THR A 8 9.81 -19.02 -24.05
CA THR A 8 9.27 -17.82 -24.68
C THR A 8 8.08 -17.41 -23.82
N VAL A 9 8.26 -16.38 -23.02
CA VAL A 9 7.16 -15.71 -22.32
C VAL A 9 6.20 -15.25 -23.42
N SER A 10 5.12 -16.01 -23.61
CA SER A 10 4.05 -15.60 -24.51
C SER A 10 3.45 -14.33 -23.91
N PHE A 11 3.68 -13.20 -24.56
CA PHE A 11 2.95 -11.98 -24.26
C PHE A 11 1.46 -12.29 -24.43
N ASP A 12 0.73 -12.20 -23.34
CA ASP A 12 -0.73 -12.28 -23.36
C ASP A 12 -1.24 -11.02 -24.09
N ASN A 13 -1.41 -11.14 -25.42
CA ASN A 13 -1.84 -10.05 -26.31
C ASN A 13 -3.22 -9.49 -25.94
N ALA A 14 -3.89 -10.06 -24.95
CA ALA A 14 -5.19 -9.60 -24.49
C ALA A 14 -5.09 -8.45 -23.48
N ARG A 15 -3.96 -8.31 -22.75
CA ARG A 15 -3.81 -7.30 -21.71
C ARG A 15 -3.17 -6.00 -22.22
N ILE A 16 -3.53 -4.90 -21.59
CA ILE A 16 -3.21 -3.54 -22.02
C ILE A 16 -1.90 -3.05 -21.37
N ILE A 17 -1.13 -2.25 -22.12
CA ILE A 17 -0.04 -1.44 -21.58
C ILE A 17 -0.55 -0.01 -21.42
N ALA A 18 -0.60 0.51 -20.19
CA ALA A 18 -0.97 1.89 -19.93
C ALA A 18 0.25 2.81 -20.05
N VAL A 19 0.11 3.95 -20.72
CA VAL A 19 1.12 5.01 -20.81
C VAL A 19 0.53 6.27 -20.18
N VAL A 20 1.11 6.69 -19.05
CA VAL A 20 0.63 7.82 -18.23
C VAL A 20 1.60 8.98 -18.37
N SER A 21 1.17 10.07 -18.95
CA SER A 21 1.91 11.32 -19.05
C SER A 21 0.97 12.51 -19.25
N GLN A 22 1.40 13.70 -18.85
CA GLN A 22 0.73 14.93 -19.24
C GLN A 22 1.25 15.49 -20.57
N ARG A 23 2.43 15.03 -21.01
CA ARG A 23 3.10 15.49 -22.23
C ARG A 23 2.61 14.72 -23.45
N GLU A 24 1.87 15.37 -24.35
CA GLU A 24 1.33 14.73 -25.57
C GLU A 24 2.40 14.19 -26.52
N ASN A 25 3.51 14.91 -26.64
CA ASN A 25 4.64 14.45 -27.45
C ASN A 25 5.19 13.13 -26.92
N ILE A 26 5.41 13.00 -25.60
CA ILE A 26 5.91 11.78 -24.99
C ILE A 26 4.89 10.63 -25.14
N LEU A 27 3.60 10.89 -24.93
CA LEU A 27 2.55 9.89 -25.15
C LEU A 27 2.59 9.33 -26.59
N SER A 28 2.72 10.22 -27.57
CA SER A 28 2.78 9.85 -28.99
C SER A 28 4.05 9.09 -29.33
N GLU A 29 5.21 9.55 -28.87
CA GLU A 29 6.50 8.89 -29.11
C GLU A 29 6.58 7.51 -28.48
N VAL A 30 6.19 7.38 -27.20
CA VAL A 30 6.16 6.09 -26.51
C VAL A 30 5.22 5.12 -27.19
N ALA A 31 4.00 5.55 -27.53
CA ALA A 31 3.04 4.70 -28.24
C ALA A 31 3.56 4.26 -29.62
N GLN A 32 4.21 5.17 -30.35
CA GLN A 32 4.80 4.83 -31.64
C GLN A 32 5.94 3.82 -31.50
N VAL A 33 6.85 4.02 -30.56
CA VAL A 33 7.97 3.11 -30.32
C VAL A 33 7.48 1.72 -29.90
N LEU A 34 6.48 1.62 -29.03
CA LEU A 34 5.88 0.35 -28.62
C LEU A 34 5.23 -0.39 -29.81
N ARG A 35 4.44 0.32 -30.63
CA ARG A 35 3.80 -0.26 -31.83
C ARG A 35 4.81 -0.78 -32.84
N THR A 36 5.94 -0.09 -33.05
CA THR A 36 7.00 -0.57 -33.95
C THR A 36 7.65 -1.87 -33.47
N ARG A 37 7.45 -2.25 -32.22
CA ARG A 37 7.89 -3.51 -31.61
C ARG A 37 6.78 -4.57 -31.48
N GLY A 38 5.61 -4.32 -32.10
CA GLY A 38 4.49 -5.27 -32.13
C GLY A 38 3.59 -5.23 -30.89
N LEU A 39 3.72 -4.19 -30.04
CA LEU A 39 2.86 -3.98 -28.88
C LEU A 39 1.71 -3.03 -29.29
N GLU A 40 0.55 -3.60 -29.60
CA GLU A 40 -0.57 -2.84 -30.17
C GLU A 40 -1.60 -2.38 -29.11
N ASN A 41 -1.78 -3.16 -28.04
CA ASN A 41 -2.74 -2.86 -26.99
C ASN A 41 -2.21 -1.81 -26.00
N ILE A 42 -2.31 -0.54 -26.39
CA ILE A 42 -1.79 0.60 -25.63
C ILE A 42 -2.94 1.52 -25.27
N GLU A 43 -3.09 1.80 -23.97
CA GLU A 43 -3.98 2.84 -23.46
C GLU A 43 -3.18 4.10 -23.11
N ILE A 44 -3.63 5.23 -23.65
CA ILE A 44 -3.01 6.53 -23.38
C ILE A 44 -3.81 7.24 -22.30
N VAL A 45 -3.15 7.52 -21.18
CA VAL A 45 -3.73 8.21 -20.02
C VAL A 45 -3.07 9.57 -19.88
N LYS A 46 -3.78 10.63 -20.30
CA LYS A 46 -3.29 12.01 -20.18
C LYS A 46 -3.54 12.55 -18.78
N ARG A 47 -2.62 12.26 -17.86
CA ARG A 47 -2.68 12.73 -16.47
C ARG A 47 -1.31 12.99 -15.88
N ASP A 48 -1.28 13.89 -14.89
CA ASP A 48 -0.13 14.14 -14.04
C ASP A 48 -0.29 13.34 -12.74
N LEU A 49 0.61 12.40 -12.54
CA LEU A 49 0.58 11.52 -11.37
C LEU A 49 0.84 12.25 -10.05
N PHE A 50 1.62 13.35 -10.10
CA PHE A 50 2.04 14.09 -8.92
C PHE A 50 1.02 15.18 -8.50
N VAL A 51 0.09 15.53 -9.39
CA VAL A 51 -0.94 16.54 -9.11
C VAL A 51 -2.25 15.89 -8.69
N SER A 52 -2.64 14.78 -9.33
CA SER A 52 -3.90 14.07 -9.03
C SER A 52 -3.77 12.59 -9.36
N SER A 53 -3.58 11.79 -8.35
CA SER A 53 -3.66 10.31 -8.46
C SER A 53 -5.09 9.78 -8.24
N GLU A 54 -6.06 10.66 -7.95
CA GLU A 54 -7.44 10.25 -7.72
C GLU A 54 -8.05 9.60 -8.96
N GLY A 55 -8.58 8.38 -8.79
CA GLY A 55 -9.24 7.62 -9.85
C GLY A 55 -8.31 6.94 -10.87
N LEU A 56 -6.98 6.92 -10.67
CA LEU A 56 -6.07 6.09 -11.43
C LEU A 56 -5.87 4.76 -10.70
N SER A 57 -6.30 3.68 -11.34
CA SER A 57 -6.05 2.34 -10.85
C SER A 57 -5.81 1.40 -12.03
N PHE A 58 -4.80 0.56 -11.91
CA PHE A 58 -4.44 -0.41 -12.94
C PHE A 58 -4.64 -1.82 -12.39
N SER A 59 -5.75 -2.46 -12.79
CA SER A 59 -6.03 -3.85 -12.41
C SER A 59 -5.13 -4.81 -13.16
N ALA A 60 -4.57 -5.79 -12.47
CA ALA A 60 -3.77 -6.85 -13.09
C ALA A 60 -4.55 -7.76 -14.05
N GLU A 61 -5.88 -7.73 -14.00
CA GLU A 61 -6.73 -8.44 -14.95
C GLU A 61 -6.69 -7.78 -16.33
N ASN A 62 -6.63 -6.44 -16.36
CA ASN A 62 -6.71 -5.66 -17.59
C ASN A 62 -5.34 -5.21 -18.11
N TYR A 63 -4.37 -4.99 -17.20
CA TYR A 63 -3.09 -4.42 -17.54
C TYR A 63 -1.94 -5.42 -17.31
N VAL A 64 -1.04 -5.50 -18.29
CA VAL A 64 0.21 -6.25 -18.16
C VAL A 64 1.33 -5.35 -17.62
N GLY A 65 1.26 -4.06 -17.94
CA GLY A 65 2.27 -3.11 -17.53
C GLY A 65 1.85 -1.66 -17.60
N VAL A 66 2.60 -0.81 -16.90
CA VAL A 66 2.37 0.63 -16.86
C VAL A 66 3.68 1.38 -17.10
N ILE A 67 3.65 2.36 -17.97
CA ILE A 67 4.75 3.29 -18.24
C ILE A 67 4.33 4.66 -17.71
N ILE A 68 5.14 5.22 -16.80
CA ILE A 68 4.83 6.45 -16.10
C ILE A 68 5.88 7.51 -16.39
N ASP A 69 5.43 8.67 -16.86
CA ASP A 69 6.29 9.83 -17.08
C ASP A 69 6.39 10.68 -15.80
N THR A 70 7.60 10.78 -15.26
CA THR A 70 7.91 11.57 -14.06
C THR A 70 8.50 12.93 -14.36
N ARG A 71 8.71 13.27 -15.65
CA ARG A 71 9.34 14.53 -16.08
C ARG A 71 10.69 14.77 -15.38
N ASN A 72 10.77 15.89 -14.65
CA ASN A 72 11.95 16.31 -13.91
C ASN A 72 11.95 15.88 -12.43
N GLU A 73 10.97 15.03 -12.00
CA GLU A 73 10.98 14.55 -10.61
C GLU A 73 12.21 13.64 -10.41
N SER A 74 13.04 14.00 -9.47
CA SER A 74 14.28 13.30 -9.15
C SER A 74 14.28 12.65 -7.76
N ASN A 75 13.24 12.91 -6.96
CA ASN A 75 13.11 12.30 -5.65
C ASN A 75 12.59 10.87 -5.77
N ASN A 76 13.49 9.89 -5.61
CA ASN A 76 13.15 8.49 -5.72
C ASN A 76 12.04 8.05 -4.76
N LYS A 77 11.98 8.55 -3.53
CA LYS A 77 10.92 8.21 -2.56
C LYS A 77 9.56 8.69 -3.02
N THR A 78 9.48 9.89 -3.59
CA THR A 78 8.24 10.43 -4.14
C THR A 78 7.76 9.58 -5.32
N ILE A 79 8.66 9.28 -6.27
CA ILE A 79 8.35 8.43 -7.43
C ILE A 79 7.85 7.05 -6.96
N ILE A 80 8.61 6.38 -6.09
CA ILE A 80 8.29 5.04 -5.59
C ILE A 80 6.93 5.04 -4.88
N ASN A 81 6.67 6.00 -3.99
CA ASN A 81 5.40 6.07 -3.26
C ASN A 81 4.21 6.23 -4.22
N HIS A 82 4.32 7.09 -5.24
CA HIS A 82 3.25 7.27 -6.22
C HIS A 82 3.06 6.04 -7.11
N VAL A 83 4.15 5.50 -7.67
CA VAL A 83 4.10 4.28 -8.48
C VAL A 83 3.44 3.15 -7.68
N PHE A 84 3.86 2.96 -6.45
CA PHE A 84 3.39 1.88 -5.62
C PHE A 84 1.95 2.05 -5.12
N SER A 85 1.44 3.26 -5.09
CA SER A 85 0.05 3.50 -4.71
C SER A 85 -0.96 3.16 -5.81
N ILE A 86 -0.54 3.05 -7.07
CA ILE A 86 -1.44 2.90 -8.22
C ILE A 86 -1.19 1.66 -9.07
N VAL A 87 0.03 1.09 -9.03
CA VAL A 87 0.39 -0.07 -9.85
C VAL A 87 0.44 -1.34 -9.00
N PRO A 88 -0.39 -2.36 -9.26
CA PRO A 88 -0.36 -3.65 -8.56
C PRO A 88 0.97 -4.38 -8.73
N GLN A 89 1.29 -5.30 -7.81
CA GLN A 89 2.59 -6.02 -7.80
C GLN A 89 2.82 -6.88 -9.04
N ASN A 90 1.77 -7.47 -9.57
CA ASN A 90 1.80 -8.35 -10.74
C ASN A 90 1.69 -7.61 -12.08
N VAL A 91 1.69 -6.28 -12.07
CA VAL A 91 1.78 -5.42 -13.25
C VAL A 91 3.16 -4.80 -13.29
N TRP A 92 3.96 -5.04 -14.34
CA TRP A 92 5.28 -4.42 -14.42
C TRP A 92 5.19 -2.90 -14.58
N CYS A 93 6.19 -2.17 -14.09
CA CYS A 93 6.24 -0.73 -14.18
C CYS A 93 7.57 -0.24 -14.74
N CYS A 94 7.48 0.60 -15.73
CA CYS A 94 8.59 1.40 -16.23
C CYS A 94 8.33 2.89 -15.94
N VAL A 95 9.35 3.58 -15.51
CA VAL A 95 9.32 5.03 -15.31
C VAL A 95 10.18 5.66 -16.38
N ILE A 96 9.67 6.72 -17.02
CA ILE A 96 10.44 7.56 -17.92
C ILE A 96 10.55 8.97 -17.33
N GLY A 97 11.66 9.63 -17.56
CA GLY A 97 11.90 10.98 -17.04
C GLY A 97 13.07 11.66 -17.74
N ASP A 98 13.28 12.93 -17.42
CA ASP A 98 14.27 13.76 -18.09
C ASP A 98 15.64 13.72 -17.38
N SER A 99 15.74 13.01 -16.25
CA SER A 99 16.98 12.89 -15.48
C SER A 99 17.94 11.87 -16.06
N ASP A 100 19.22 12.22 -16.19
CA ASP A 100 20.31 11.30 -16.56
C ASP A 100 21.01 10.67 -15.35
N SER A 101 20.40 10.74 -14.17
CA SER A 101 21.00 10.25 -12.93
C SER A 101 21.05 8.73 -12.86
N ILE A 102 22.25 8.17 -12.95
CA ILE A 102 22.51 6.74 -12.74
C ILE A 102 22.06 6.31 -11.32
N SER A 103 22.29 7.17 -10.32
CA SER A 103 21.87 6.90 -8.94
C SER A 103 20.35 6.77 -8.80
N LEU A 104 19.58 7.59 -9.52
CA LEU A 104 18.13 7.49 -9.56
C LEU A 104 17.71 6.16 -10.20
N SER A 105 18.26 5.83 -11.37
CA SER A 105 17.97 4.58 -12.08
C SER A 105 18.28 3.35 -11.22
N GLN A 106 19.44 3.32 -10.56
CA GLN A 106 19.82 2.20 -9.69
C GLN A 106 18.92 2.05 -8.46
N LYS A 107 18.51 3.16 -7.82
CA LYS A 107 17.60 3.13 -6.69
C LYS A 107 16.21 2.63 -7.08
N LEU A 108 15.68 3.09 -8.23
CA LEU A 108 14.39 2.63 -8.75
C LEU A 108 14.46 1.14 -9.14
N LEU A 109 15.57 0.71 -9.74
CA LEU A 109 15.79 -0.70 -10.09
C LEU A 109 15.82 -1.59 -8.84
N GLY A 110 16.43 -1.13 -7.74
CA GLY A 110 16.42 -1.83 -6.45
C GLY A 110 15.02 -2.07 -5.88
N GLU A 111 14.07 -1.20 -6.24
CA GLU A 111 12.65 -1.31 -5.88
C GLU A 111 11.81 -2.03 -6.96
N GLY A 112 12.45 -2.62 -7.97
CA GLY A 112 11.78 -3.33 -9.05
C GLY A 112 11.09 -2.43 -10.07
N VAL A 113 11.51 -1.17 -10.19
CA VAL A 113 11.02 -0.20 -11.16
C VAL A 113 12.12 0.13 -12.16
N LEU A 114 11.87 -0.09 -13.44
CA LEU A 114 12.80 0.30 -14.51
C LEU A 114 12.69 1.80 -14.76
N TYR A 115 13.84 2.46 -14.92
CA TYR A 115 13.92 3.86 -15.29
C TYR A 115 14.62 4.02 -16.63
N PHE A 116 14.05 4.85 -17.51
CA PHE A 116 14.63 5.21 -18.81
C PHE A 116 14.55 6.72 -19.02
N ASN A 117 15.57 7.29 -19.65
CA ASN A 117 15.52 8.69 -20.06
C ASN A 117 14.53 8.88 -21.21
N SER A 118 13.61 9.85 -21.06
CA SER A 118 12.51 10.12 -21.99
C SER A 118 12.96 10.61 -23.38
N HIS A 119 14.19 11.13 -23.53
CA HIS A 119 14.70 11.66 -24.77
C HIS A 119 15.62 10.67 -25.53
N THR A 120 16.33 9.82 -24.81
CA THR A 120 17.43 9.02 -25.39
C THR A 120 17.21 7.51 -25.31
N GLN A 121 16.31 7.03 -24.44
CA GLN A 121 16.23 5.61 -24.12
C GLN A 121 14.86 4.95 -24.40
N LEU A 122 13.94 5.59 -25.14
CA LEU A 122 12.63 5.03 -25.42
C LEU A 122 12.69 3.74 -26.23
N ILE A 123 13.64 3.65 -27.20
CA ILE A 123 13.86 2.43 -27.98
C ILE A 123 14.35 1.29 -27.09
N GLN A 124 15.34 1.57 -26.23
CA GLN A 124 15.87 0.59 -25.28
C GLN A 124 14.79 0.12 -24.29
N MET A 125 13.92 1.03 -23.85
CA MET A 125 12.76 0.70 -23.02
C MET A 125 11.85 -0.31 -23.72
N ALA A 126 11.47 -0.05 -24.98
CA ALA A 126 10.60 -0.95 -25.74
C ALA A 126 11.26 -2.31 -25.98
N ASP A 127 12.56 -2.35 -26.34
CA ASP A 127 13.31 -3.59 -26.49
C ASP A 127 13.35 -4.40 -25.19
N LYS A 128 13.50 -3.73 -24.05
CA LYS A 128 13.47 -4.37 -22.74
C LYS A 128 12.09 -4.91 -22.40
N ILE A 129 11.03 -4.20 -22.73
CA ILE A 129 9.65 -4.64 -22.53
C ILE A 129 9.38 -5.91 -23.37
N VAL A 130 9.74 -5.93 -24.65
CA VAL A 130 9.55 -7.07 -25.55
C VAL A 130 10.38 -8.29 -25.13
N SER A 131 11.61 -8.08 -24.65
CA SER A 131 12.45 -9.17 -24.15
C SER A 131 11.98 -9.80 -22.85
N GLY A 132 10.89 -9.28 -22.26
CA GLY A 132 10.33 -9.70 -21.00
C GLY A 132 10.89 -8.89 -19.83
N VAL A 133 10.03 -8.10 -19.23
CA VAL A 133 10.35 -7.39 -17.96
C VAL A 133 10.19 -8.39 -16.83
N ASN A 134 11.18 -9.25 -16.64
CA ASN A 134 11.21 -10.19 -15.53
C ASN A 134 12.05 -9.59 -14.40
N ILE A 135 11.59 -8.48 -13.83
CA ILE A 135 12.20 -7.91 -12.65
C ILE A 135 11.32 -8.29 -11.48
N PRO A 136 11.80 -9.15 -10.57
CA PRO A 136 11.09 -9.37 -9.33
C PRO A 136 10.96 -8.02 -8.64
N ARG A 137 9.75 -7.50 -8.51
CA ARG A 137 9.53 -6.37 -7.64
C ARG A 137 9.72 -6.88 -6.22
N VAL A 138 10.85 -6.53 -5.62
CA VAL A 138 11.02 -6.63 -4.17
C VAL A 138 10.22 -5.46 -3.60
N ARG A 139 8.92 -5.64 -3.52
CA ARG A 139 8.03 -4.65 -2.95
C ARG A 139 7.75 -5.05 -1.52
N ASP A 140 8.10 -4.19 -0.60
CA ASP A 140 7.58 -4.33 0.75
C ASP A 140 6.10 -3.98 0.74
N THR A 141 5.26 -4.95 1.04
CA THR A 141 3.83 -4.74 1.30
C THR A 141 3.67 -3.66 2.35
N VAL A 142 2.83 -2.66 2.10
CA VAL A 142 2.54 -1.62 3.09
C VAL A 142 1.68 -2.22 4.19
N LYS A 143 2.27 -2.44 5.34
CA LYS A 143 1.58 -2.96 6.52
C LYS A 143 1.09 -1.81 7.40
N ILE A 144 -0.20 -1.84 7.74
CA ILE A 144 -0.87 -0.85 8.60
C ILE A 144 -1.52 -1.61 9.75
N ALA A 145 -1.11 -1.34 10.97
CA ALA A 145 -1.80 -1.87 12.15
C ALA A 145 -2.85 -0.88 12.66
N ILE A 146 -4.08 -1.36 12.83
CA ILE A 146 -5.17 -0.58 13.44
C ILE A 146 -5.45 -1.19 14.80
N LEU A 147 -5.06 -0.44 15.83
CA LEU A 147 -4.95 -0.94 17.19
C LEU A 147 -6.01 -0.32 18.10
N GLY A 148 -6.93 -1.14 18.62
CA GLY A 148 -7.96 -0.71 19.56
C GLY A 148 -7.43 -0.58 20.97
N CYS A 149 -7.45 0.63 21.54
CA CYS A 149 -7.00 0.89 22.90
C CYS A 149 -8.05 0.52 23.96
N LYS A 150 -9.22 0.05 23.54
CA LYS A 150 -10.29 -0.49 24.39
C LYS A 150 -11.25 -1.34 23.58
N GLY A 151 -11.94 -2.28 24.22
CA GLY A 151 -12.99 -3.09 23.58
C GLY A 151 -14.26 -2.30 23.29
N GLY A 152 -14.93 -2.62 22.19
CA GLY A 152 -16.22 -2.06 21.79
C GLY A 152 -16.21 -0.60 21.36
N ILE A 153 -15.06 -0.09 20.91
CA ILE A 153 -14.91 1.29 20.41
C ILE A 153 -14.96 1.37 18.88
N GLY A 154 -15.32 0.28 18.20
CA GLY A 154 -15.47 0.27 16.74
C GLY A 154 -14.18 0.07 15.94
N THR A 155 -13.12 -0.50 16.54
CA THR A 155 -11.84 -0.70 15.85
C THR A 155 -12.01 -1.51 14.56
N SER A 156 -12.71 -2.65 14.61
CA SER A 156 -12.92 -3.50 13.44
C SER A 156 -13.74 -2.82 12.34
N LEU A 157 -14.71 -1.98 12.72
CA LEU A 157 -15.47 -1.18 11.77
C LEU A 157 -14.57 -0.16 11.06
N ILE A 158 -13.68 0.51 11.80
CA ILE A 158 -12.70 1.46 11.25
C ILE A 158 -11.72 0.72 10.34
N SER A 159 -11.24 -0.45 10.75
CA SER A 159 -10.33 -1.30 9.96
C SER A 159 -10.98 -1.73 8.64
N ALA A 160 -12.23 -2.19 8.70
CA ALA A 160 -13.01 -2.58 7.53
C ALA A 160 -13.26 -1.40 6.58
N HIS A 161 -13.56 -0.22 7.13
CA HIS A 161 -13.75 0.99 6.34
C HIS A 161 -12.46 1.43 5.63
N ILE A 162 -11.35 1.52 6.35
CA ILE A 162 -10.05 1.90 5.78
C ILE A 162 -9.63 0.90 4.70
N ALA A 163 -9.76 -0.40 4.95
CA ALA A 163 -9.42 -1.44 3.97
C ALA A 163 -10.28 -1.34 2.70
N SER A 164 -11.58 -1.15 2.87
CA SER A 164 -12.52 -0.99 1.76
C SER A 164 -12.26 0.28 0.95
N GLU A 165 -11.93 1.39 1.60
CA GLU A 165 -11.58 2.65 0.92
C GLU A 165 -10.26 2.52 0.13
N ILE A 166 -9.25 1.85 0.68
CA ILE A 166 -7.99 1.58 -0.03
C ILE A 166 -8.26 0.70 -1.24
N ALA A 167 -8.97 -0.41 -1.07
CA ALA A 167 -9.30 -1.34 -2.15
C ALA A 167 -10.09 -0.64 -3.26
N ARG A 168 -11.11 0.15 -2.91
CA ARG A 168 -11.98 0.86 -3.87
C ARG A 168 -11.25 1.97 -4.60
N ASN A 169 -10.50 2.82 -3.87
CA ASN A 169 -9.90 4.02 -4.45
C ASN A 169 -8.59 3.75 -5.19
N LYS A 170 -7.85 2.72 -4.77
CA LYS A 170 -6.57 2.34 -5.38
C LYS A 170 -6.69 1.16 -6.34
N ALA A 171 -7.78 0.38 -6.25
CA ALA A 171 -8.02 -0.86 -7.00
C ALA A 171 -6.79 -1.79 -7.02
N VAL A 172 -6.13 -1.94 -5.87
CA VAL A 172 -4.96 -2.78 -5.68
C VAL A 172 -5.24 -3.88 -4.67
N PRO A 173 -4.63 -5.06 -4.82
CA PRO A 173 -4.81 -6.15 -3.87
C PRO A 173 -4.55 -5.71 -2.43
N THR A 174 -5.55 -5.82 -1.59
CA THR A 174 -5.54 -5.41 -0.19
C THR A 174 -6.00 -6.58 0.67
N LEU A 175 -5.34 -6.85 1.77
CA LEU A 175 -5.72 -7.85 2.76
C LEU A 175 -6.15 -7.15 4.04
N LEU A 176 -7.35 -7.46 4.53
CA LEU A 176 -7.75 -7.12 5.89
C LEU A 176 -7.64 -8.38 6.74
N ALA A 177 -6.72 -8.37 7.67
CA ALA A 177 -6.50 -9.47 8.60
C ALA A 177 -6.94 -9.09 10.01
N GLN A 178 -7.67 -9.97 10.67
CA GLN A 178 -8.05 -9.84 12.07
C GLN A 178 -7.18 -10.75 12.93
N GLY A 179 -6.46 -10.17 13.88
CA GLY A 179 -5.58 -10.91 14.76
C GLY A 179 -6.32 -11.71 15.84
N LEU A 180 -5.60 -12.61 16.51
CA LEU A 180 -6.16 -13.52 17.53
C LEU A 180 -6.85 -12.80 18.69
N ASN A 181 -6.50 -11.55 18.97
CA ASN A 181 -7.15 -10.73 20.01
C ASN A 181 -8.18 -9.74 19.42
N GLY A 182 -8.56 -9.91 18.16
CA GLY A 182 -9.61 -9.11 17.51
C GLY A 182 -11.01 -9.47 18.01
N SER A 183 -12.02 -8.79 17.48
CA SER A 183 -13.44 -9.04 17.82
C SER A 183 -14.02 -10.25 17.08
N HIS A 184 -13.36 -10.73 16.04
CA HIS A 184 -13.80 -11.82 15.15
C HIS A 184 -15.18 -11.59 14.51
N ASP A 185 -15.47 -10.33 14.17
CA ASP A 185 -16.75 -9.90 13.57
C ASP A 185 -16.61 -9.44 12.10
N LEU A 186 -15.48 -9.73 11.44
CA LEU A 186 -15.35 -9.45 10.00
C LEU A 186 -16.35 -10.23 9.15
N ASP A 187 -16.74 -11.44 9.59
CA ASP A 187 -17.78 -12.25 8.95
C ASP A 187 -19.13 -11.51 8.90
N LEU A 188 -19.49 -10.83 9.99
CA LEU A 188 -20.71 -10.04 10.09
C LEU A 188 -20.60 -8.73 9.30
N LEU A 189 -19.43 -8.07 9.31
CA LEU A 189 -19.22 -6.80 8.62
C LEU A 189 -19.27 -6.94 7.10
N PHE A 190 -18.83 -8.07 6.57
CA PHE A 190 -18.77 -8.35 5.13
C PHE A 190 -19.80 -9.35 4.64
N ASP A 191 -20.64 -9.89 5.54
CA ASP A 191 -21.60 -10.97 5.24
C ASP A 191 -20.94 -12.17 4.54
N LYS A 192 -19.79 -12.60 5.07
CA LYS A 192 -18.97 -13.68 4.53
C LYS A 192 -18.66 -14.71 5.62
N ARG A 193 -18.69 -15.99 5.27
CA ARG A 193 -18.15 -17.02 6.15
C ARG A 193 -16.63 -17.02 6.07
N LEU A 194 -15.99 -16.68 7.16
CA LEU A 194 -14.54 -16.74 7.29
C LEU A 194 -14.11 -18.12 7.77
N SER A 195 -13.04 -18.61 7.21
CA SER A 195 -12.33 -19.82 7.63
C SER A 195 -10.86 -19.43 7.88
N ASN A 196 -10.05 -20.36 8.40
CA ASN A 196 -8.60 -20.11 8.56
C ASN A 196 -7.85 -19.98 7.21
N SER A 197 -8.56 -19.58 6.15
CA SER A 197 -8.03 -19.32 4.82
C SER A 197 -8.46 -17.94 4.36
N ILE A 198 -7.71 -17.39 3.41
CA ILE A 198 -8.06 -16.11 2.79
C ILE A 198 -9.38 -16.26 2.04
N THR A 199 -10.29 -15.34 2.28
CA THR A 199 -11.63 -15.29 1.70
C THR A 199 -11.82 -13.98 0.95
N GLU A 200 -12.31 -14.02 -0.27
CA GLU A 200 -12.63 -12.80 -1.03
C GLU A 200 -13.78 -12.04 -0.37
N GLY A 201 -13.54 -10.79 0.00
CA GLY A 201 -14.52 -9.89 0.61
C GLY A 201 -15.31 -9.10 -0.44
N VAL A 202 -14.70 -8.02 -0.93
CA VAL A 202 -15.20 -7.17 -2.01
C VAL A 202 -14.10 -7.03 -3.07
N PRO A 203 -14.36 -6.49 -4.27
CA PRO A 203 -13.32 -6.35 -5.29
C PRO A 203 -12.04 -5.72 -4.76
N HIS A 204 -10.91 -6.38 -4.99
CA HIS A 204 -9.57 -6.00 -4.52
C HIS A 204 -9.35 -6.07 -3.00
N LEU A 205 -10.30 -6.60 -2.23
CA LEU A 205 -10.16 -6.76 -0.79
C LEU A 205 -10.40 -8.22 -0.39
N ASP A 206 -9.37 -8.86 0.13
CA ASP A 206 -9.45 -10.16 0.74
C ASP A 206 -9.49 -10.06 2.27
N LEU A 207 -10.12 -11.04 2.91
CA LEU A 207 -10.30 -11.12 4.36
C LEU A 207 -9.56 -12.33 4.90
N PHE A 208 -8.95 -12.18 6.07
CA PHE A 208 -8.31 -13.27 6.79
C PHE A 208 -8.57 -13.14 8.29
N ASP A 209 -9.07 -14.21 8.90
CA ASP A 209 -9.25 -14.30 10.35
C ASP A 209 -8.20 -15.26 10.91
N GLY A 210 -7.15 -14.73 11.53
CA GLY A 210 -6.04 -15.51 12.07
C GLY A 210 -4.73 -14.74 12.20
N ASN A 211 -3.69 -15.45 12.65
CA ASN A 211 -2.35 -14.88 12.75
C ASN A 211 -1.69 -14.78 11.36
N LEU A 212 -1.24 -13.60 10.97
CA LEU A 212 -0.53 -13.36 9.70
C LEU A 212 0.74 -14.21 9.55
N GLU A 213 1.38 -14.61 10.65
CA GLU A 213 2.54 -15.52 10.62
C GLU A 213 2.22 -16.91 10.05
N GLN A 214 0.93 -17.28 10.01
CA GLN A 214 0.48 -18.52 9.40
C GLN A 214 0.48 -18.47 7.86
N LEU A 215 0.52 -17.26 7.30
CA LEU A 215 0.57 -17.05 5.86
C LEU A 215 2.03 -17.02 5.39
N SER A 216 2.31 -17.71 4.31
CA SER A 216 3.64 -17.68 3.71
C SER A 216 3.96 -16.29 3.16
N LYS A 217 5.25 -15.95 3.11
CA LYS A 217 5.70 -14.69 2.53
C LYS A 217 5.20 -14.50 1.09
N GLU A 218 5.20 -15.55 0.29
CA GLU A 218 4.70 -15.55 -1.09
C GLU A 218 3.23 -15.15 -1.20
N VAL A 219 2.41 -15.50 -0.20
CA VAL A 219 1.00 -15.09 -0.13
C VAL A 219 0.89 -13.63 0.28
N LEU A 220 1.66 -13.20 1.28
CA LEU A 220 1.64 -11.81 1.75
C LEU A 220 2.16 -10.83 0.68
N ASP A 221 3.17 -11.23 -0.08
CA ASP A 221 3.77 -10.43 -1.14
C ASP A 221 2.82 -10.16 -2.34
N LYS A 222 1.68 -10.86 -2.42
CA LYS A 222 0.63 -10.58 -3.41
C LYS A 222 -0.13 -9.28 -3.12
N TYR A 223 -0.14 -8.83 -1.86
CA TYR A 223 -0.91 -7.68 -1.43
C TYR A 223 -0.07 -6.40 -1.44
N ASN A 224 -0.65 -5.34 -1.95
CA ASN A 224 -0.07 -4.00 -1.88
C ASN A 224 -0.21 -3.42 -0.47
N PHE A 225 -1.34 -3.71 0.17
CA PHE A 225 -1.64 -3.27 1.52
C PHE A 225 -2.10 -4.46 2.37
N ILE A 226 -1.62 -4.50 3.60
CA ILE A 226 -2.13 -5.40 4.64
C ILE A 226 -2.57 -4.51 5.80
N ILE A 227 -3.86 -4.55 6.11
CA ILE A 227 -4.46 -3.91 7.25
C ILE A 227 -4.65 -4.97 8.34
N TYR A 228 -4.07 -4.73 9.50
CA TYR A 228 -4.14 -5.65 10.62
C TYR A 228 -4.98 -5.05 11.75
N ASP A 229 -6.15 -5.63 11.98
CA ASP A 229 -7.08 -5.27 13.04
C ASP A 229 -6.75 -6.03 14.33
N GLN A 230 -6.41 -5.32 15.40
CA GLN A 230 -5.99 -5.95 16.65
C GLN A 230 -6.39 -5.13 17.88
N ALA A 231 -6.74 -5.83 18.96
CA ALA A 231 -6.94 -5.21 20.26
C ALA A 231 -5.60 -4.98 20.94
N LEU A 232 -5.27 -3.71 21.24
CA LEU A 232 -4.06 -3.34 21.97
C LEU A 232 -4.22 -3.45 23.49
N TYR A 233 -5.43 -3.23 24.01
CA TYR A 233 -5.70 -3.22 25.46
C TYR A 233 -5.51 -4.58 26.13
N ASN A 234 -5.46 -5.66 25.37
CA ASN A 234 -5.20 -7.03 25.86
C ASN A 234 -3.73 -7.44 25.71
N VAL A 235 -2.90 -6.59 25.11
CA VAL A 235 -1.48 -6.89 24.86
C VAL A 235 -0.64 -6.37 26.03
N HIS A 236 0.32 -7.17 26.50
CA HIS A 236 1.26 -6.73 27.52
C HIS A 236 2.22 -5.68 26.95
N LYS A 237 2.64 -4.72 27.79
CA LYS A 237 3.52 -3.63 27.33
C LYS A 237 4.83 -4.11 26.71
N ASP A 238 5.39 -5.18 27.25
CA ASP A 238 6.65 -5.73 26.77
C ASP A 238 6.55 -6.28 25.34
N ASP A 239 5.33 -6.60 24.90
CA ASP A 239 5.04 -7.10 23.56
C ASP A 239 4.76 -5.99 22.54
N PHE A 240 4.66 -4.72 22.98
CA PHE A 240 4.44 -3.59 22.05
C PHE A 240 5.56 -3.46 21.02
N SER A 241 6.79 -3.73 21.41
CA SER A 241 7.94 -3.73 20.51
C SER A 241 7.80 -4.72 19.36
N HIS A 242 7.11 -5.84 19.55
CA HIS A 242 6.87 -6.83 18.51
C HIS A 242 6.03 -6.22 17.37
N PHE A 243 4.91 -5.55 17.70
CA PHE A 243 4.13 -4.85 16.69
C PHE A 243 4.94 -3.79 15.94
N LEU A 244 5.74 -3.03 16.67
CA LEU A 244 6.53 -1.95 16.08
C LEU A 244 7.70 -2.45 15.22
N ASN A 245 8.11 -3.69 15.38
CA ASN A 245 9.08 -4.33 14.48
C ASN A 245 8.47 -4.70 13.13
N GLU A 246 7.19 -5.06 13.10
CA GLU A 246 6.49 -5.48 11.89
C GLU A 246 5.77 -4.33 11.16
N TYR A 247 5.22 -3.38 11.93
CA TYR A 247 4.38 -2.32 11.39
C TYR A 247 5.03 -0.95 11.56
N SER A 248 5.28 -0.28 10.46
CA SER A 248 5.79 1.11 10.45
C SER A 248 4.67 2.16 10.39
N ASN A 249 3.44 1.74 10.11
CA ASN A 249 2.28 2.61 10.08
C ASN A 249 1.24 2.07 11.07
N VAL A 250 0.83 2.90 12.02
CA VAL A 250 -0.08 2.51 13.10
C VAL A 250 -1.18 3.53 13.25
N VAL A 251 -2.42 3.06 13.32
CA VAL A 251 -3.59 3.84 13.69
C VAL A 251 -4.06 3.40 15.07
N LEU A 252 -4.01 4.29 16.05
CA LEU A 252 -4.53 4.05 17.38
C LEU A 252 -5.97 4.53 17.48
N VAL A 253 -6.89 3.60 17.70
CA VAL A 253 -8.29 3.93 17.95
C VAL A 253 -8.51 4.09 19.45
N VAL A 254 -8.94 5.28 19.86
CA VAL A 254 -9.15 5.63 21.28
C VAL A 254 -10.56 6.16 21.51
N GLU A 255 -11.05 6.03 22.73
CA GLU A 255 -12.22 6.76 23.21
C GLU A 255 -11.80 7.84 24.23
N ARG A 256 -12.69 8.78 24.54
CA ARG A 256 -12.42 9.90 25.45
C ARG A 256 -12.40 9.51 26.94
N LYS A 257 -12.03 8.27 27.26
CA LYS A 257 -11.91 7.77 28.64
C LYS A 257 -10.45 7.50 28.98
N ILE A 258 -10.09 7.82 30.23
CA ILE A 258 -8.72 7.71 30.75
C ILE A 258 -8.14 6.31 30.55
N SER A 259 -8.94 5.24 30.69
CA SER A 259 -8.48 3.87 30.47
C SER A 259 -7.94 3.62 29.06
N SER A 260 -8.67 4.08 28.03
CA SER A 260 -8.25 3.98 26.63
C SER A 260 -7.02 4.85 26.35
N LEU A 261 -7.05 6.09 26.82
CA LEU A 261 -5.95 7.04 26.63
C LEU A 261 -4.65 6.60 27.32
N ARG A 262 -4.74 5.90 28.46
CA ARG A 262 -3.57 5.34 29.14
C ARG A 262 -2.87 4.28 28.27
N VAL A 263 -3.63 3.38 27.66
CA VAL A 263 -3.08 2.35 26.75
C VAL A 263 -2.41 3.02 25.54
N ALA A 264 -3.10 3.99 24.94
CA ALA A 264 -2.53 4.74 23.81
C ALA A 264 -1.23 5.47 24.19
N LYS A 265 -1.19 6.14 25.34
CA LYS A 265 0.01 6.84 25.83
C LYS A 265 1.18 5.89 26.00
N GLN A 266 0.96 4.74 26.63
CA GLN A 266 2.00 3.74 26.83
C GLN A 266 2.58 3.23 25.51
N PHE A 267 1.73 3.03 24.50
CA PHE A 267 2.16 2.61 23.18
C PHE A 267 2.93 3.72 22.44
N LEU A 268 2.47 4.97 22.52
CA LEU A 268 3.16 6.12 21.92
C LEU A 268 4.54 6.35 22.56
N ASP A 269 4.67 6.17 23.88
CA ASP A 269 5.96 6.26 24.57
C ASP A 269 6.93 5.18 24.09
N GLU A 270 6.44 3.96 23.80
CA GLU A 270 7.24 2.89 23.21
C GLU A 270 7.63 3.20 21.76
N CYS A 271 6.72 3.78 20.96
CA CYS A 271 7.05 4.26 19.62
C CYS A 271 8.19 5.26 19.62
N GLU A 272 8.16 6.21 20.57
CA GLU A 272 9.20 7.22 20.71
C GLU A 272 10.54 6.60 21.16
N ARG A 273 10.48 5.63 22.07
CA ARG A 273 11.66 4.88 22.52
C ARG A 273 12.35 4.15 21.35
N ILE A 274 11.58 3.44 20.50
CA ILE A 274 12.11 2.73 19.33
C ILE A 274 12.61 3.70 18.28
N ARG A 275 11.90 4.80 18.04
CA ARG A 275 12.32 5.86 17.11
C ARG A 275 13.69 6.42 17.51
N SER A 276 13.86 6.73 18.80
CA SER A 276 15.09 7.32 19.33
C SER A 276 16.25 6.33 19.43
N SER A 277 15.98 5.04 19.75
CA SER A 277 17.03 4.04 19.94
C SER A 277 17.48 3.36 18.65
N GLN A 278 16.57 3.15 17.70
CA GLN A 278 16.84 2.36 16.48
C GLN A 278 16.77 3.19 15.20
N GLY A 279 16.35 4.47 15.27
CA GLY A 279 16.16 5.31 14.09
C GLY A 279 15.04 4.82 13.15
N LYS A 280 14.19 3.89 13.60
CA LYS A 280 13.13 3.33 12.77
C LYS A 280 12.01 4.35 12.55
N PRO A 281 11.61 4.68 11.31
CA PRO A 281 10.51 5.59 11.05
C PRO A 281 9.18 4.90 11.36
N ILE A 282 8.54 5.27 12.47
CA ILE A 282 7.21 4.80 12.84
C ILE A 282 6.24 5.98 12.68
N ARG A 283 5.22 5.80 11.86
CA ARG A 283 4.13 6.77 11.67
C ARG A 283 2.94 6.35 12.53
N THR A 284 2.50 7.24 13.40
CA THR A 284 1.36 6.99 14.29
C THR A 284 0.27 8.00 14.02
N PHE A 285 -0.96 7.52 13.83
CA PHE A 285 -2.18 8.32 13.71
C PHE A 285 -3.09 8.02 14.89
N VAL A 286 -3.76 9.02 15.43
CA VAL A 286 -4.69 8.85 16.54
C VAL A 286 -6.10 9.22 16.08
N CYS A 287 -6.98 8.22 16.08
CA CYS A 287 -8.38 8.35 15.75
C CYS A 287 -9.23 8.28 17.02
N ILE A 288 -10.04 9.31 17.29
CA ILE A 288 -11.01 9.28 18.39
C ILE A 288 -12.33 8.71 17.90
N SER A 289 -12.72 7.57 18.46
CA SER A 289 -14.07 7.02 18.28
C SER A 289 -15.04 7.69 19.23
N ASP A 290 -15.97 8.45 18.68
CA ASP A 290 -17.06 9.11 19.41
C ASP A 290 -18.40 8.33 19.28
N SER A 291 -18.33 7.00 19.25
CA SER A 291 -19.46 6.10 18.98
C SER A 291 -20.61 6.15 20.02
N ARG A 292 -20.46 6.89 21.11
CA ARG A 292 -21.48 6.99 22.18
C ARG A 292 -21.94 8.43 22.37
N LEU A 293 -23.25 8.60 22.42
CA LEU A 293 -23.94 9.87 22.71
C LEU A 293 -23.79 10.38 24.16
N GLU A 294 -22.82 9.89 24.91
CA GLU A 294 -22.56 10.33 26.30
C GLU A 294 -21.84 11.70 26.30
N THR A 295 -22.61 12.78 26.30
CA THR A 295 -22.12 14.14 26.12
C THR A 295 -21.62 14.85 27.36
N SER A 296 -21.88 14.38 28.60
CA SER A 296 -21.76 15.23 29.79
C SER A 296 -20.45 15.17 30.59
N LYS A 297 -19.51 14.27 30.25
CA LYS A 297 -18.21 14.13 30.97
C LYS A 297 -17.05 13.68 30.07
N LEU A 298 -17.08 14.06 28.81
CA LEU A 298 -16.04 13.65 27.88
C LEU A 298 -14.87 14.64 27.91
N MET A 299 -13.66 14.10 27.92
CA MET A 299 -12.43 14.91 27.83
C MET A 299 -12.38 15.68 26.50
N ALA A 300 -12.00 16.95 26.53
CA ALA A 300 -11.89 17.75 25.34
C ALA A 300 -10.75 17.24 24.42
N LYS A 301 -10.85 17.50 23.11
CA LYS A 301 -9.80 17.10 22.15
C LYS A 301 -8.43 17.67 22.54
N SER A 302 -8.41 18.94 22.98
CA SER A 302 -7.19 19.61 23.45
C SER A 302 -6.53 18.90 24.65
N ASP A 303 -7.34 18.46 25.61
CA ASP A 303 -6.83 17.80 26.80
C ASP A 303 -6.25 16.41 26.47
N ILE A 304 -6.89 15.72 25.53
CA ILE A 304 -6.40 14.44 25.02
C ILE A 304 -5.06 14.63 24.31
N GLN A 305 -4.91 15.67 23.47
CA GLN A 305 -3.66 15.97 22.78
C GLN A 305 -2.53 16.26 23.76
N VAL A 306 -2.82 17.02 24.82
CA VAL A 306 -1.84 17.28 25.88
C VAL A 306 -1.45 16.00 26.62
N LEU A 307 -2.44 15.15 26.96
CA LEU A 307 -2.19 13.88 27.65
C LEU A 307 -1.36 12.90 26.81
N LEU A 308 -1.66 12.79 25.51
CA LEU A 308 -0.96 11.88 24.60
C LEU A 308 0.38 12.43 24.15
N GLY A 309 0.57 13.76 24.16
CA GLY A 309 1.75 14.43 23.62
C GLY A 309 1.83 14.39 22.09
N THR A 310 0.69 14.19 21.41
CA THR A 310 0.60 14.15 19.95
C THR A 310 -0.69 14.79 19.46
N GLN A 311 -0.74 15.14 18.18
CA GLN A 311 -1.97 15.61 17.55
C GLN A 311 -2.96 14.47 17.35
N ILE A 312 -4.23 14.81 17.31
CA ILE A 312 -5.30 13.88 16.96
C ILE A 312 -5.65 14.16 15.50
N ASP A 313 -5.47 13.14 14.67
CA ASP A 313 -5.57 13.25 13.22
C ASP A 313 -7.04 13.26 12.79
N GLU A 314 -7.87 12.37 13.35
CA GLU A 314 -9.25 12.18 12.90
C GLU A 314 -10.23 11.98 14.08
N ARG A 315 -11.51 12.30 13.81
CA ARG A 315 -12.69 11.83 14.53
C ARG A 315 -13.38 10.79 13.66
N CYS A 316 -13.58 9.61 14.19
CA CYS A 316 -14.29 8.53 13.53
C CYS A 316 -15.68 8.32 14.13
#